data_4fac7a875c87970fed4510e967f3d674
#
_entry.id   4fac7a875c87970fed4510e967f3d674
#
_cell.length_a   1.000
_cell.length_b   1.000
_cell.length_c   1.000
_cell.angle_alpha   90.00
_cell.angle_beta   90.00
_cell.angle_gamma   90.00
#
_symmetry.space_group_name_H-M   'P 1'
#
loop_
_entity.id
_entity.type
_entity.pdbx_description
1 polymer ?
#
loop_
_entity_poly.entity_id
_entity_poly.type
_entity_poly.pdbx_seq_one_letter_code
_entity_poly.pdbx_strand_id
1 'polypeptide(L)'
;MKVLVVYKKSAWELFSRSEDPNVAHFMEQSGRDAQSVEQSHHVQKESMETITSTLIESGAQVSILYRSELSEEVTKNIDLAVTIGGDGTFLETSHFIHEEVPIIGVNSDPSRSVGFLSACNGSEFPDFFSGLDKQPRFNLSRARAKINDKVTGPPILNDILFSNPNPAATTRYRMGEKSFRNSGCLFATAAGSTAWIFQEGCAPLPLENNETLQCYHRGNRNANTSTSNSFSLQSLTRKGRIYIDGEHLSYPLSIGQTLELTTGPSLTVIGDLERKRKTFLTKYNLNM
;
A
#
# COMPACT_ATOMS: atom_id res chain seq x y z
N MET A 1 9.98 22.02 -12.21
CA MET A 1 9.61 20.96 -11.26
C MET A 1 10.01 19.61 -11.85
N LYS A 2 10.70 18.75 -11.09
CA LYS A 2 11.08 17.39 -11.49
C LYS A 2 10.05 16.40 -10.96
N VAL A 3 9.36 15.70 -11.84
CA VAL A 3 8.28 14.78 -11.49
C VAL A 3 8.66 13.36 -11.84
N LEU A 4 8.58 12.47 -10.86
CA LEU A 4 8.70 11.03 -11.06
C LEU A 4 7.30 10.44 -11.21
N VAL A 5 7.02 9.85 -12.37
CA VAL A 5 5.80 9.09 -12.64
C VAL A 5 6.09 7.60 -12.49
N VAL A 6 5.39 6.94 -11.59
CA VAL A 6 5.53 5.50 -11.33
C VAL A 6 4.27 4.77 -11.77
N TYR A 7 4.41 3.76 -12.60
CA TYR A 7 3.27 2.98 -13.09
C TYR A 7 3.44 1.47 -12.87
N LYS A 8 2.33 0.74 -12.96
CA LYS A 8 2.31 -0.73 -13.02
C LYS A 8 2.03 -1.18 -14.45
N LYS A 9 2.56 -2.32 -14.86
CA LYS A 9 2.09 -3.02 -16.07
C LYS A 9 0.67 -3.52 -15.84
N SER A 10 -0.16 -3.44 -16.88
CA SER A 10 -1.50 -4.02 -16.83
C SER A 10 -1.44 -5.55 -16.80
N ALA A 11 -2.52 -6.19 -16.34
CA ALA A 11 -2.63 -7.64 -16.42
C ALA A 11 -2.54 -8.14 -17.87
N TRP A 12 -3.08 -7.37 -18.84
CA TRP A 12 -2.94 -7.66 -20.28
C TRP A 12 -1.48 -7.73 -20.71
N GLU A 13 -0.64 -6.76 -20.36
CA GLU A 13 0.78 -6.76 -20.70
C GLU A 13 1.54 -7.94 -20.08
N LEU A 14 1.18 -8.30 -18.84
CA LEU A 14 1.80 -9.44 -18.15
C LEU A 14 1.36 -10.77 -18.78
N PHE A 15 0.07 -10.91 -19.06
CA PHE A 15 -0.50 -12.13 -19.61
C PHE A 15 -0.07 -12.37 -21.07
N SER A 16 -0.02 -11.31 -21.89
CA SER A 16 0.42 -11.40 -23.29
C SER A 16 1.89 -11.82 -23.44
N ARG A 17 2.69 -11.70 -22.37
CA ARG A 17 4.10 -12.10 -22.33
C ARG A 17 4.33 -13.37 -21.50
N SER A 18 3.26 -13.97 -20.98
CA SER A 18 3.36 -15.18 -20.16
C SER A 18 3.61 -16.41 -21.02
N GLU A 19 4.55 -17.24 -20.61
CA GLU A 19 4.80 -18.56 -21.20
C GLU A 19 3.93 -19.66 -20.56
N ASP A 20 3.11 -19.31 -19.55
CA ASP A 20 2.21 -20.26 -18.90
C ASP A 20 1.03 -20.63 -19.83
N PRO A 21 0.88 -21.93 -20.20
CA PRO A 21 -0.21 -22.38 -21.07
C PRO A 21 -1.61 -22.07 -20.52
N ASN A 22 -1.78 -22.02 -19.19
CA ASN A 22 -3.06 -21.68 -18.58
C ASN A 22 -3.42 -20.23 -18.79
N VAL A 23 -2.44 -19.33 -18.76
CA VAL A 23 -2.64 -17.90 -19.04
C VAL A 23 -2.97 -17.70 -20.52
N ALA A 24 -2.26 -18.36 -21.42
CA ALA A 24 -2.56 -18.34 -22.87
C ALA A 24 -3.99 -18.82 -23.13
N HIS A 25 -4.37 -19.95 -22.57
CA HIS A 25 -5.73 -20.49 -22.68
C HIS A 25 -6.79 -19.56 -22.13
N PHE A 26 -6.56 -18.91 -20.95
CA PHE A 26 -7.45 -17.90 -20.39
C PHE A 26 -7.65 -16.73 -21.35
N MET A 27 -6.59 -16.24 -21.99
CA MET A 27 -6.65 -15.11 -22.91
C MET A 27 -7.35 -15.48 -24.23
N GLU A 28 -7.22 -16.72 -24.71
CA GLU A 28 -7.85 -17.23 -25.94
C GLU A 28 -9.35 -17.48 -25.81
N GLN A 29 -9.85 -17.76 -24.62
CA GLN A 29 -11.25 -18.08 -24.40
C GLN A 29 -12.23 -16.93 -24.72
N SER A 30 -11.73 -15.71 -25.03
CA SER A 30 -12.54 -14.53 -25.39
C SER A 30 -13.72 -14.27 -24.44
N GLY A 31 -13.66 -14.79 -23.23
CA GLY A 31 -14.69 -14.63 -22.21
C GLY A 31 -14.73 -13.21 -21.65
N ARG A 32 -15.78 -12.92 -20.87
CA ARG A 32 -15.95 -11.60 -20.22
C ARG A 32 -14.72 -11.16 -19.41
N ASP A 33 -14.02 -12.11 -18.81
CA ASP A 33 -12.86 -11.81 -17.98
C ASP A 33 -11.64 -11.39 -18.82
N ALA A 34 -11.38 -12.06 -19.94
CA ALA A 34 -10.30 -11.68 -20.87
C ALA A 34 -10.57 -10.29 -21.50
N GLN A 35 -11.81 -10.05 -21.97
CA GLN A 35 -12.23 -8.74 -22.47
C GLN A 35 -12.10 -7.63 -21.41
N SER A 36 -12.45 -7.93 -20.17
CA SER A 36 -12.29 -7.01 -19.05
C SER A 36 -10.83 -6.66 -18.76
N VAL A 37 -9.90 -7.62 -18.92
CA VAL A 37 -8.45 -7.40 -18.78
C VAL A 37 -7.93 -6.48 -19.90
N GLU A 38 -8.38 -6.68 -21.14
CA GLU A 38 -8.01 -5.85 -22.29
C GLU A 38 -8.55 -4.41 -22.13
N GLN A 39 -9.82 -4.27 -21.77
CA GLN A 39 -10.43 -2.96 -21.52
C GLN A 39 -9.69 -2.19 -20.42
N SER A 40 -9.34 -2.87 -19.31
CA SER A 40 -8.55 -2.26 -18.22
C SER A 40 -7.18 -1.78 -18.71
N HIS A 41 -6.55 -2.51 -19.63
CA HIS A 41 -5.29 -2.08 -20.26
C HIS A 41 -5.44 -0.77 -21.03
N HIS A 42 -6.49 -0.66 -21.86
CA HIS A 42 -6.75 0.58 -22.62
C HIS A 42 -7.00 1.77 -21.69
N VAL A 43 -7.84 1.62 -20.68
CA VAL A 43 -8.11 2.68 -19.68
C VAL A 43 -6.84 3.10 -18.95
N GLN A 44 -5.98 2.15 -18.58
CA GLN A 44 -4.70 2.46 -17.94
C GLN A 44 -3.75 3.21 -18.88
N LYS A 45 -3.71 2.84 -20.16
CA LYS A 45 -2.88 3.48 -21.17
C LYS A 45 -3.34 4.92 -21.41
N GLU A 46 -4.63 5.15 -21.58
CA GLU A 46 -5.23 6.48 -21.72
C GLU A 46 -4.93 7.37 -20.49
N SER A 47 -5.06 6.79 -19.29
CA SER A 47 -4.70 7.50 -18.05
C SER A 47 -3.23 7.91 -18.04
N MET A 48 -2.34 7.03 -18.48
CA MET A 48 -0.90 7.31 -18.53
C MET A 48 -0.57 8.41 -19.55
N GLU A 49 -1.16 8.38 -20.73
CA GLU A 49 -1.00 9.40 -21.78
C GLU A 49 -1.52 10.76 -21.28
N THR A 50 -2.71 10.81 -20.70
CA THR A 50 -3.31 12.04 -20.15
C THR A 50 -2.45 12.65 -19.05
N ILE A 51 -1.98 11.86 -18.09
CA ILE A 51 -1.16 12.36 -16.99
C ILE A 51 0.19 12.86 -17.48
N THR A 52 0.84 12.10 -18.36
CA THR A 52 2.16 12.45 -18.88
C THR A 52 2.11 13.72 -19.72
N SER A 53 1.14 13.87 -20.63
CA SER A 53 0.96 15.07 -21.42
C SER A 53 0.67 16.30 -20.55
N THR A 54 -0.23 16.18 -19.58
CA THR A 54 -0.54 17.27 -18.62
C THR A 54 0.71 17.77 -17.89
N LEU A 55 1.54 16.84 -17.41
CA LEU A 55 2.78 17.20 -16.70
C LEU A 55 3.79 17.89 -17.63
N ILE A 56 3.97 17.38 -18.85
CA ILE A 56 4.89 17.97 -19.84
C ILE A 56 4.41 19.36 -20.26
N GLU A 57 3.13 19.53 -20.55
CA GLU A 57 2.52 20.82 -20.92
C GLU A 57 2.63 21.87 -19.81
N SER A 58 2.68 21.43 -18.55
CA SER A 58 2.94 22.31 -17.40
C SER A 58 4.40 22.77 -17.28
N GLY A 59 5.30 22.29 -18.13
CA GLY A 59 6.73 22.59 -18.09
C GLY A 59 7.51 21.73 -17.08
N ALA A 60 6.95 20.62 -16.59
CA ALA A 60 7.65 19.71 -15.70
C ALA A 60 8.68 18.84 -16.45
N GLN A 61 9.80 18.54 -15.78
CA GLN A 61 10.72 17.49 -16.21
C GLN A 61 10.20 16.14 -15.70
N VAL A 62 9.70 15.32 -16.60
CA VAL A 62 9.04 14.05 -16.28
C VAL A 62 9.98 12.87 -16.49
N SER A 63 10.16 12.07 -15.46
CA SER A 63 10.78 10.73 -15.55
C SER A 63 9.72 9.67 -15.31
N ILE A 64 9.65 8.65 -16.16
CA ILE A 64 8.64 7.60 -16.09
C ILE A 64 9.34 6.27 -15.78
N LEU A 65 8.91 5.60 -14.71
CA LEU A 65 9.47 4.32 -14.28
C LEU A 65 8.39 3.28 -14.06
N TYR A 66 8.68 2.05 -14.44
CA TYR A 66 7.92 0.89 -13.99
C TYR A 66 8.24 0.62 -12.51
N ARG A 67 7.23 0.33 -11.70
CA ARG A 67 7.37 0.18 -10.23
C ARG A 67 8.49 -0.76 -9.77
N SER A 68 8.82 -1.83 -10.54
CA SER A 68 9.92 -2.74 -10.20
C SER A 68 11.32 -2.15 -10.42
N GLU A 69 11.43 -0.97 -11.03
CA GLU A 69 12.68 -0.24 -11.26
C GLU A 69 12.94 0.83 -10.19
N LEU A 70 12.02 0.93 -9.21
CA LEU A 70 12.15 1.87 -8.09
C LEU A 70 13.39 1.53 -7.24
N SER A 71 14.11 2.58 -6.88
CA SER A 71 15.24 2.53 -5.95
C SER A 71 15.37 3.87 -5.23
N GLU A 72 16.10 3.91 -4.13
CA GLU A 72 16.39 5.17 -3.43
C GLU A 72 17.12 6.18 -4.31
N GLU A 73 17.89 5.72 -5.31
CA GLU A 73 18.65 6.61 -6.18
C GLU A 73 17.77 7.39 -7.14
N VAL A 74 16.75 6.74 -7.73
CA VAL A 74 15.85 7.39 -8.70
C VAL A 74 14.86 8.36 -8.04
N THR A 75 14.66 8.23 -6.74
CA THR A 75 13.78 9.11 -5.96
C THR A 75 14.53 10.30 -5.33
N LYS A 76 15.87 10.33 -5.46
CA LYS A 76 16.64 11.51 -5.07
C LYS A 76 16.40 12.67 -6.04
N ASN A 77 16.31 13.87 -5.52
CA ASN A 77 16.23 15.11 -6.31
C ASN A 77 14.97 15.22 -7.20
N ILE A 78 13.85 14.63 -6.81
CA ILE A 78 12.53 14.88 -7.37
C ILE A 78 11.74 15.85 -6.49
N ASP A 79 10.87 16.63 -7.09
CA ASP A 79 10.02 17.59 -6.39
C ASP A 79 8.63 17.01 -6.10
N LEU A 80 8.21 16.01 -6.87
CA LEU A 80 6.90 15.38 -6.79
C LEU A 80 6.95 13.95 -7.32
N ALA A 81 6.27 13.02 -6.64
CA ALA A 81 5.98 11.68 -7.15
C ALA A 81 4.51 11.57 -7.57
N VAL A 82 4.23 10.95 -8.72
CA VAL A 82 2.88 10.65 -9.21
C VAL A 82 2.79 9.15 -9.49
N THR A 83 1.84 8.46 -8.85
CA THR A 83 1.63 7.03 -9.10
C THR A 83 0.42 6.81 -9.99
N ILE A 84 0.56 5.98 -11.02
CA ILE A 84 -0.51 5.60 -11.95
C ILE A 84 -0.85 4.14 -11.75
N GLY A 85 -1.95 3.87 -11.06
CA GLY A 85 -2.37 2.52 -10.71
C GLY A 85 -3.41 2.50 -9.62
N GLY A 86 -3.51 1.38 -8.89
CA GLY A 86 -4.28 1.26 -7.65
C GLY A 86 -3.38 1.43 -6.42
N ASP A 87 -3.95 1.16 -5.23
CA ASP A 87 -3.26 1.33 -3.95
C ASP A 87 -1.93 0.57 -3.86
N GLY A 88 -1.81 -0.62 -4.47
CA GLY A 88 -0.55 -1.37 -4.49
C GLY A 88 0.61 -0.63 -5.17
N THR A 89 0.36 0.11 -6.27
CA THR A 89 1.40 0.93 -6.92
C THR A 89 1.82 2.09 -6.03
N PHE A 90 0.84 2.69 -5.35
CA PHE A 90 1.10 3.76 -4.39
C PHE A 90 1.95 3.26 -3.21
N LEU A 91 1.58 2.11 -2.62
CA LEU A 91 2.31 1.50 -1.50
C LEU A 91 3.77 1.20 -1.86
N GLU A 92 4.02 0.52 -2.97
CA GLU A 92 5.39 0.24 -3.41
C GLU A 92 6.20 1.52 -3.63
N THR A 93 5.59 2.55 -4.23
CA THR A 93 6.25 3.85 -4.43
C THR A 93 6.56 4.53 -3.10
N SER A 94 5.62 4.48 -2.15
CA SER A 94 5.77 5.13 -0.84
C SER A 94 6.98 4.63 -0.05
N HIS A 95 7.46 3.42 -0.32
CA HIS A 95 8.65 2.84 0.32
C HIS A 95 9.94 3.61 0.01
N PHE A 96 9.99 4.29 -1.13
CA PHE A 96 11.16 5.00 -1.61
C PHE A 96 11.04 6.53 -1.52
N ILE A 97 9.85 7.04 -1.13
CA ILE A 97 9.61 8.49 -1.06
C ILE A 97 10.05 9.05 0.30
N HIS A 98 10.90 10.07 0.26
CA HIS A 98 11.35 10.82 1.43
C HIS A 98 10.27 11.79 1.94
N GLU A 99 10.37 12.22 3.20
CA GLU A 99 9.36 13.06 3.86
C GLU A 99 9.11 14.39 3.15
N GLU A 100 10.15 14.96 2.55
CA GLU A 100 10.11 16.26 1.87
C GLU A 100 9.41 16.19 0.50
N VAL A 101 9.27 14.99 -0.07
CA VAL A 101 8.71 14.81 -1.41
C VAL A 101 7.24 14.42 -1.29
N PRO A 102 6.31 15.27 -1.76
CA PRO A 102 4.90 14.90 -1.81
C PRO A 102 4.63 13.85 -2.87
N ILE A 103 3.57 13.06 -2.64
CA ILE A 103 3.11 12.04 -3.56
C ILE A 103 1.64 12.23 -3.92
N ILE A 104 1.30 12.01 -5.20
CA ILE A 104 -0.07 11.97 -5.71
C ILE A 104 -0.37 10.57 -6.20
N GLY A 105 -1.42 9.95 -5.67
CA GLY A 105 -1.99 8.73 -6.23
C GLY A 105 -3.01 9.05 -7.32
N VAL A 106 -2.92 8.40 -8.47
CA VAL A 106 -3.92 8.48 -9.53
C VAL A 106 -4.45 7.08 -9.83
N ASN A 107 -5.75 6.88 -9.63
CA ASN A 107 -6.38 5.60 -9.94
C ASN A 107 -6.53 5.45 -11.45
N SER A 108 -5.76 4.54 -12.04
CA SER A 108 -5.75 4.32 -13.48
C SER A 108 -6.97 3.55 -13.99
N ASP A 109 -7.66 2.79 -13.10
CA ASP A 109 -8.87 2.04 -13.45
C ASP A 109 -9.82 1.97 -12.24
N PRO A 110 -10.72 2.96 -12.12
CA PRO A 110 -11.68 3.02 -11.01
C PRO A 110 -12.74 1.90 -11.03
N SER A 111 -12.89 1.20 -12.14
CA SER A 111 -13.82 0.06 -12.23
C SER A 111 -13.32 -1.18 -11.49
N ARG A 112 -12.00 -1.31 -11.32
CA ARG A 112 -11.32 -2.48 -10.73
C ARG A 112 -10.61 -2.20 -9.41
N SER A 113 -10.39 -0.94 -9.09
CA SER A 113 -9.67 -0.53 -7.86
C SER A 113 -10.43 0.57 -7.14
N VAL A 114 -10.54 0.46 -5.83
CA VAL A 114 -11.15 1.51 -5.00
C VAL A 114 -10.29 2.76 -4.96
N GLY A 115 -8.96 2.61 -4.96
CA GLY A 115 -8.01 3.70 -4.94
C GLY A 115 -8.11 4.57 -3.68
N PHE A 116 -8.01 3.96 -2.50
CA PHE A 116 -8.08 4.68 -1.21
C PHE A 116 -7.01 5.76 -1.07
N LEU A 117 -5.83 5.49 -1.62
CA LEU A 117 -4.67 6.40 -1.58
C LEU A 117 -4.57 7.27 -2.84
N SER A 118 -5.58 7.23 -3.73
CA SER A 118 -5.59 8.04 -4.94
C SER A 118 -6.34 9.35 -4.72
N ALA A 119 -5.77 10.44 -5.22
CA ALA A 119 -6.38 11.77 -5.18
C ALA A 119 -7.51 11.93 -6.21
N CYS A 120 -7.29 11.40 -7.41
CA CYS A 120 -8.19 11.48 -8.55
C CYS A 120 -8.08 10.24 -9.44
N ASN A 121 -8.92 10.17 -10.49
CA ASN A 121 -8.78 9.22 -11.59
C ASN A 121 -7.93 9.82 -12.72
N GLY A 122 -7.50 9.00 -13.69
CA GLY A 122 -6.69 9.46 -14.81
C GLY A 122 -7.31 10.61 -15.61
N SER A 123 -8.60 10.50 -15.93
CA SER A 123 -9.34 11.54 -16.68
C SER A 123 -9.54 12.86 -15.90
N GLU A 124 -9.50 12.81 -14.57
CA GLU A 124 -9.67 13.99 -13.69
C GLU A 124 -8.34 14.69 -13.41
N PHE A 125 -7.21 14.07 -13.77
CA PHE A 125 -5.89 14.56 -13.41
C PHE A 125 -5.55 15.96 -13.95
N PRO A 126 -5.92 16.35 -15.18
CA PRO A 126 -5.64 17.71 -15.68
C PRO A 126 -6.27 18.80 -14.81
N ASP A 127 -7.54 18.64 -14.45
CA ASP A 127 -8.25 19.61 -13.60
C ASP A 127 -7.69 19.59 -12.16
N PHE A 128 -7.41 18.40 -11.63
CA PHE A 128 -6.78 18.24 -10.32
C PHE A 128 -5.43 18.94 -10.26
N PHE A 129 -4.58 18.72 -11.26
CA PHE A 129 -3.23 19.25 -11.32
C PHE A 129 -3.19 20.75 -11.55
N SER A 130 -4.11 21.30 -12.34
CA SER A 130 -4.24 22.75 -12.54
C SER A 130 -4.53 23.51 -11.24
N GLY A 131 -5.17 22.84 -10.27
CA GLY A 131 -5.47 23.36 -8.94
C GLY A 131 -4.55 22.83 -7.83
N LEU A 132 -3.36 22.35 -8.15
CA LEU A 132 -2.48 21.61 -7.23
C LEU A 132 -2.19 22.35 -5.91
N ASP A 133 -1.98 23.66 -5.97
CA ASP A 133 -1.69 24.49 -4.80
C ASP A 133 -2.87 24.59 -3.82
N LYS A 134 -4.08 24.32 -4.29
CA LYS A 134 -5.32 24.36 -3.50
C LYS A 134 -5.73 22.97 -2.98
N GLN A 135 -5.06 21.93 -3.42
CA GLN A 135 -5.40 20.57 -2.99
C GLN A 135 -5.00 20.34 -1.53
N PRO A 136 -5.84 19.65 -0.75
CA PRO A 136 -5.49 19.28 0.61
C PRO A 136 -4.24 18.40 0.65
N ARG A 137 -3.47 18.54 1.72
CA ARG A 137 -2.26 17.75 1.98
C ARG A 137 -2.41 17.03 3.31
N PHE A 138 -2.11 15.74 3.32
CA PHE A 138 -2.16 14.89 4.51
C PHE A 138 -0.76 14.36 4.81
N ASN A 139 -0.35 14.50 6.07
CA ASN A 139 0.85 13.83 6.56
C ASN A 139 0.45 12.48 7.16
N LEU A 140 0.70 11.43 6.42
CA LEU A 140 0.43 10.06 6.85
C LEU A 140 1.63 9.53 7.63
N SER A 141 1.40 9.11 8.87
CA SER A 141 2.41 8.42 9.66
C SER A 141 2.66 7.04 9.09
N ARG A 142 3.93 6.70 8.85
CA ARG A 142 4.37 5.35 8.49
C ARG A 142 4.92 4.65 9.73
N ALA A 143 4.95 3.33 9.71
CA ALA A 143 5.63 2.56 10.73
C ALA A 143 7.06 2.19 10.29
N ARG A 144 7.89 1.84 11.26
CA ARG A 144 9.24 1.30 11.06
C ARG A 144 9.38 -0.01 11.80
N ALA A 145 9.89 -1.01 11.11
CA ALA A 145 10.19 -2.32 11.70
C ALA A 145 11.67 -2.45 12.03
N LYS A 146 11.97 -3.08 13.17
CA LYS A 146 13.29 -3.56 13.53
C LYS A 146 13.22 -5.02 13.91
N ILE A 147 14.19 -5.81 13.47
CA ILE A 147 14.39 -7.18 13.93
C ILE A 147 15.71 -7.24 14.68
N ASN A 148 15.64 -7.58 15.98
CA ASN A 148 16.81 -7.57 16.87
C ASN A 148 17.62 -6.26 16.75
N ASP A 149 16.97 -5.12 16.97
CA ASP A 149 17.49 -3.75 16.90
C ASP A 149 17.94 -3.26 15.50
N LYS A 150 17.91 -4.11 14.48
CA LYS A 150 18.27 -3.72 13.10
C LYS A 150 17.03 -3.29 12.33
N VAL A 151 17.07 -2.08 11.75
CA VAL A 151 16.03 -1.61 10.82
C VAL A 151 15.88 -2.63 9.70
N THR A 152 14.64 -3.04 9.45
CA THR A 152 14.30 -4.10 8.52
C THR A 152 13.20 -3.63 7.58
N GLY A 153 13.50 -3.60 6.30
CA GLY A 153 12.60 -3.13 5.25
C GLY A 153 12.42 -1.61 5.21
N PRO A 154 11.63 -1.13 4.25
CA PRO A 154 11.32 0.28 4.08
C PRO A 154 10.33 0.79 5.16
N PRO A 155 10.05 2.10 5.20
CA PRO A 155 8.91 2.65 5.95
C PRO A 155 7.59 2.03 5.47
N ILE A 156 6.69 1.73 6.40
CA ILE A 156 5.48 0.94 6.21
C ILE A 156 4.26 1.85 6.23
N LEU A 157 3.48 1.85 5.16
CA LEU A 157 2.32 2.74 5.07
C LEU A 157 1.02 2.07 5.50
N ASN A 158 0.78 0.81 5.14
CA ASN A 158 -0.45 0.10 5.50
C ASN A 158 -0.27 -0.83 6.70
N ASP A 159 0.39 -1.95 6.49
CA ASP A 159 0.36 -3.03 7.47
C ASP A 159 1.60 -3.93 7.46
N ILE A 160 1.72 -4.68 8.55
CA ILE A 160 2.73 -5.74 8.71
C ILE A 160 2.03 -6.97 9.25
N LEU A 161 2.16 -8.07 8.53
CA LEU A 161 1.74 -9.38 9.01
C LEU A 161 2.95 -10.17 9.51
N PHE A 162 2.92 -10.64 10.76
CA PHE A 162 3.77 -11.74 11.22
C PHE A 162 3.02 -13.06 11.16
N SER A 163 3.54 -14.02 10.42
CA SER A 163 2.93 -15.34 10.32
C SER A 163 3.93 -16.46 10.01
N ASN A 164 3.46 -17.71 10.12
CA ASN A 164 4.12 -18.82 9.48
C ASN A 164 3.94 -18.70 7.97
N PRO A 165 4.99 -18.89 7.14
CA PRO A 165 4.86 -18.85 5.68
C PRO A 165 3.94 -19.94 5.11
N ASN A 166 3.75 -21.03 5.83
CA ASN A 166 2.74 -22.03 5.49
C ASN A 166 1.41 -21.66 6.20
N PRO A 167 0.36 -21.26 5.47
CA PRO A 167 -0.92 -20.83 6.07
C PRO A 167 -1.65 -21.94 6.84
N ALA A 168 -1.35 -23.22 6.58
CA ALA A 168 -1.88 -24.35 7.33
C ALA A 168 -1.15 -24.59 8.66
N ALA A 169 -0.03 -23.92 8.90
CA ALA A 169 0.76 -24.07 10.12
C ALA A 169 0.46 -22.96 11.12
N THR A 170 0.51 -23.32 12.39
CA THR A 170 0.27 -22.37 13.49
C THR A 170 1.42 -21.39 13.66
N THR A 171 1.11 -20.12 13.80
CA THR A 171 2.04 -19.07 14.22
C THR A 171 2.05 -18.97 15.74
N ARG A 172 3.25 -18.87 16.32
CA ARG A 172 3.47 -18.75 17.77
C ARG A 172 4.36 -17.56 18.07
N TYR A 173 4.00 -16.75 19.05
CA TYR A 173 4.75 -15.57 19.46
C TYR A 173 4.40 -15.15 20.88
N ARG A 174 5.19 -14.26 21.44
CA ARG A 174 4.99 -13.63 22.74
C ARG A 174 4.92 -12.11 22.58
N MET A 175 4.00 -11.47 23.27
CA MET A 175 3.93 -10.03 23.44
C MET A 175 3.78 -9.72 24.94
N GLY A 176 4.77 -9.05 25.52
CA GLY A 176 4.89 -8.95 26.96
C GLY A 176 4.94 -10.32 27.62
N GLU A 177 4.10 -10.57 28.63
CA GLU A 177 4.01 -11.88 29.30
C GLU A 177 3.08 -12.88 28.61
N LYS A 178 2.29 -12.44 27.63
CA LYS A 178 1.29 -13.31 26.97
C LYS A 178 1.88 -14.04 25.76
N SER A 179 1.64 -15.33 25.70
CA SER A 179 1.97 -16.18 24.55
C SER A 179 0.72 -16.46 23.72
N PHE A 180 0.88 -16.39 22.40
CA PHE A 180 -0.19 -16.56 21.41
C PHE A 180 0.11 -17.76 20.51
N ARG A 181 -0.98 -18.42 20.08
CA ARG A 181 -0.97 -19.51 19.12
C ARG A 181 -2.19 -19.39 18.22
N ASN A 182 -1.98 -18.90 16.99
CA ASN A 182 -3.06 -18.53 16.08
C ASN A 182 -2.56 -18.52 14.61
N SER A 183 -3.27 -17.80 13.71
CA SER A 183 -2.90 -17.69 12.29
C SER A 183 -1.93 -16.51 12.00
N GLY A 184 -1.52 -15.75 13.00
CA GLY A 184 -0.60 -14.64 12.86
C GLY A 184 -1.00 -13.40 13.65
N CYS A 185 -0.15 -12.39 13.59
CA CYS A 185 -0.38 -11.08 14.20
C CYS A 185 -0.29 -10.01 13.10
N LEU A 186 -1.35 -9.24 12.94
CA LEU A 186 -1.46 -8.17 11.97
C LEU A 186 -1.35 -6.83 12.70
N PHE A 187 -0.47 -5.96 12.21
CA PHE A 187 -0.33 -4.59 12.68
C PHE A 187 -0.65 -3.65 11.53
N ALA A 188 -1.34 -2.56 11.81
CA ALA A 188 -1.68 -1.55 10.81
C ALA A 188 -1.40 -0.14 11.33
N THR A 189 -1.02 0.74 10.43
CA THR A 189 -0.99 2.19 10.64
C THR A 189 -2.40 2.77 10.57
N ALA A 190 -2.55 4.07 10.80
CA ALA A 190 -3.81 4.76 10.58
C ALA A 190 -4.25 4.69 9.10
N ALA A 191 -3.32 4.82 8.15
CA ALA A 191 -3.60 4.68 6.73
C ALA A 191 -4.10 3.26 6.39
N GLY A 192 -3.43 2.23 6.89
CA GLY A 192 -3.77 0.83 6.68
C GLY A 192 -4.98 0.34 7.46
N SER A 193 -5.51 1.13 8.41
CA SER A 193 -6.62 0.69 9.26
C SER A 193 -7.96 0.51 8.52
N THR A 194 -8.06 0.94 7.25
CA THR A 194 -9.18 0.65 6.35
C THR A 194 -8.87 -0.47 5.35
N ALA A 195 -7.67 -1.05 5.39
CA ALA A 195 -7.22 -2.12 4.52
C ALA A 195 -7.50 -3.52 5.12
N TRP A 196 -6.50 -4.36 5.21
CA TRP A 196 -6.68 -5.75 5.65
C TRP A 196 -7.23 -5.88 7.07
N ILE A 197 -6.71 -5.08 8.03
CA ILE A 197 -7.15 -5.16 9.42
C ILE A 197 -8.65 -4.81 9.59
N PHE A 198 -9.19 -3.97 8.71
CA PHE A 198 -10.63 -3.69 8.64
C PHE A 198 -11.45 -4.92 8.27
N GLN A 199 -10.97 -5.74 7.35
CA GLN A 199 -11.63 -6.99 6.96
C GLN A 199 -11.61 -8.03 8.10
N GLU A 200 -10.68 -7.93 9.02
CA GLU A 200 -10.65 -8.73 10.26
C GLU A 200 -11.64 -8.20 11.33
N GLY A 201 -12.40 -7.14 11.03
CA GLY A 201 -13.43 -6.58 11.90
C GLY A 201 -12.97 -5.48 12.86
N CYS A 202 -11.77 -4.93 12.64
CA CYS A 202 -11.27 -3.83 13.48
C CYS A 202 -11.83 -2.47 13.03
N ALA A 203 -12.13 -1.60 13.99
CA ALA A 203 -12.56 -0.24 13.68
C ALA A 203 -11.40 0.58 13.09
N PRO A 204 -11.64 1.40 12.06
CA PRO A 204 -10.62 2.26 11.49
C PRO A 204 -10.13 3.32 12.48
N LEU A 205 -8.85 3.68 12.39
CA LEU A 205 -8.26 4.79 13.13
C LEU A 205 -8.49 6.11 12.39
N PRO A 206 -8.57 7.27 13.07
CA PRO A 206 -8.48 8.57 12.42
C PRO A 206 -7.21 8.68 11.58
N LEU A 207 -7.28 9.32 10.41
CA LEU A 207 -6.18 9.36 9.46
C LEU A 207 -5.13 10.43 9.82
N GLU A 208 -5.60 11.59 10.26
CA GLU A 208 -4.79 12.78 10.39
C GLU A 208 -3.90 12.75 11.64
N ASN A 209 -2.60 13.07 11.48
CA ASN A 209 -1.60 13.19 12.54
C ASN A 209 -1.59 12.01 13.55
N ASN A 210 -1.86 10.81 13.06
CA ASN A 210 -2.07 9.66 13.92
C ASN A 210 -0.89 8.70 13.87
N GLU A 211 -0.07 8.74 14.89
CA GLU A 211 1.07 7.83 15.10
C GLU A 211 0.67 6.49 15.72
N THR A 212 -0.62 6.28 15.95
CA THR A 212 -1.14 5.06 16.58
C THR A 212 -1.11 3.89 15.63
N LEU A 213 -0.55 2.79 16.08
CA LEU A 213 -0.60 1.49 15.40
C LEU A 213 -1.73 0.65 16.00
N GLN A 214 -2.41 -0.13 15.17
CA GLN A 214 -3.34 -1.18 15.57
C GLN A 214 -2.66 -2.54 15.54
N CYS A 215 -3.03 -3.42 16.48
CA CYS A 215 -2.61 -4.81 16.50
C CYS A 215 -3.84 -5.72 16.58
N TYR A 216 -3.87 -6.77 15.77
CA TYR A 216 -4.91 -7.78 15.73
C TYR A 216 -4.32 -9.21 15.68
N HIS A 217 -4.83 -10.09 16.55
CA HIS A 217 -4.40 -11.48 16.65
C HIS A 217 -5.29 -12.39 15.79
N ARG A 218 -4.85 -12.72 14.58
CA ARG A 218 -5.64 -13.46 13.58
C ARG A 218 -5.98 -14.89 14.03
N GLY A 219 -7.24 -15.28 13.81
CA GLY A 219 -7.71 -16.62 14.17
C GLY A 219 -7.89 -16.84 15.68
N ASN A 220 -7.93 -15.79 16.47
CA ASN A 220 -8.28 -15.85 17.89
C ASN A 220 -9.75 -15.41 18.05
N ARG A 221 -10.60 -16.30 18.56
CA ARG A 221 -12.05 -16.00 18.77
C ARG A 221 -12.32 -14.84 19.72
N ASN A 222 -11.39 -14.57 20.64
CA ASN A 222 -11.47 -13.50 21.63
C ASN A 222 -10.46 -12.38 21.29
N ALA A 223 -10.14 -12.21 20.02
CA ALA A 223 -9.20 -11.17 19.59
C ALA A 223 -9.82 -9.79 19.82
N ASN A 224 -9.25 -9.08 20.76
CA ASN A 224 -9.48 -7.66 20.89
C ASN A 224 -8.39 -6.92 20.09
N THR A 225 -8.79 -5.87 19.38
CA THR A 225 -7.85 -4.92 18.81
C THR A 225 -7.18 -4.16 19.95
N SER A 226 -5.87 -4.03 19.88
CA SER A 226 -5.12 -3.13 20.75
C SER A 226 -4.45 -2.03 19.94
N THR A 227 -4.27 -0.87 20.56
CA THR A 227 -3.64 0.29 19.95
C THR A 227 -2.47 0.77 20.80
N SER A 228 -1.38 1.18 20.17
CA SER A 228 -0.19 1.73 20.83
C SER A 228 0.66 2.47 19.80
N ASN A 229 1.56 3.35 20.24
CA ASN A 229 2.56 3.97 19.37
C ASN A 229 3.74 3.03 19.08
N SER A 230 3.81 1.90 19.77
CA SER A 230 4.84 0.88 19.55
C SER A 230 4.33 -0.50 19.94
N PHE A 231 4.88 -1.52 19.29
CA PHE A 231 4.67 -2.92 19.64
C PHE A 231 5.99 -3.68 19.64
N SER A 232 6.11 -4.66 20.55
CA SER A 232 7.21 -5.61 20.58
C SER A 232 6.65 -7.03 20.58
N LEU A 233 7.16 -7.87 19.68
CA LEU A 233 6.74 -9.26 19.50
C LEU A 233 7.97 -10.15 19.39
N GLN A 234 8.09 -11.15 20.27
CA GLN A 234 9.10 -12.21 20.14
C GLN A 234 8.54 -13.41 19.39
N SER A 235 9.21 -13.82 18.33
CA SER A 235 8.83 -15.00 17.56
C SER A 235 9.14 -16.30 18.34
N LEU A 236 8.14 -17.18 18.42
CA LEU A 236 8.26 -18.57 18.88
C LEU A 236 8.00 -19.55 17.71
N THR A 237 7.96 -19.03 16.49
CA THR A 237 7.76 -19.78 15.24
C THR A 237 9.12 -20.09 14.62
N ARG A 238 9.41 -21.37 14.32
CA ARG A 238 10.72 -21.79 13.83
C ARG A 238 11.17 -21.08 12.57
N LYS A 239 10.24 -20.87 11.61
CA LYS A 239 10.46 -20.24 10.30
C LYS A 239 9.43 -19.14 10.07
N GLY A 240 9.22 -18.27 11.07
CA GLY A 240 8.30 -17.14 10.94
C GLY A 240 8.81 -16.12 9.93
N ARG A 241 7.90 -15.35 9.37
CA ARG A 241 8.20 -14.22 8.48
C ARG A 241 7.32 -13.03 8.81
N ILE A 242 7.82 -11.85 8.55
CA ILE A 242 7.02 -10.64 8.42
C ILE A 242 6.80 -10.34 6.95
N TYR A 243 5.63 -9.80 6.64
CA TYR A 243 5.24 -9.31 5.31
C TYR A 243 4.84 -7.84 5.46
N ILE A 244 5.38 -6.97 4.62
CA ILE A 244 5.22 -5.51 4.70
C ILE A 244 4.43 -5.04 3.49
N ASP A 245 3.31 -4.34 3.72
CA ASP A 245 2.45 -3.71 2.71
C ASP A 245 2.11 -4.67 1.54
N GLY A 246 1.93 -5.96 1.85
CA GLY A 246 1.62 -7.02 0.90
C GLY A 246 2.65 -8.16 0.87
N GLU A 247 2.53 -9.03 -0.14
CA GLU A 247 3.34 -10.25 -0.23
C GLU A 247 4.75 -10.03 -0.80
N HIS A 248 4.97 -8.95 -1.53
CA HIS A 248 6.18 -8.68 -2.28
C HIS A 248 7.40 -8.36 -1.42
N LEU A 249 7.18 -7.88 -0.19
CA LEU A 249 8.25 -7.62 0.78
C LEU A 249 8.11 -8.53 1.99
N SER A 250 9.05 -9.46 2.15
CA SER A 250 9.03 -10.36 3.31
C SER A 250 10.41 -10.61 3.88
N TYR A 251 10.49 -10.65 5.20
CA TYR A 251 11.74 -10.87 5.95
C TYR A 251 11.58 -12.01 6.95
N PRO A 252 12.61 -12.84 7.17
CA PRO A 252 12.56 -13.90 8.17
C PRO A 252 12.47 -13.30 9.58
N LEU A 253 11.58 -13.88 10.40
CA LEU A 253 11.50 -13.63 11.84
C LEU A 253 11.44 -14.99 12.55
N SER A 254 12.60 -15.61 12.71
CA SER A 254 12.72 -16.94 13.26
C SER A 254 12.57 -16.98 14.79
N ILE A 255 12.48 -18.18 15.34
CA ILE A 255 12.34 -18.39 16.78
C ILE A 255 13.43 -17.64 17.58
N GLY A 256 13.01 -16.95 18.63
CA GLY A 256 13.90 -16.17 19.51
C GLY A 256 14.13 -14.73 19.03
N GLN A 257 13.90 -14.41 17.74
CA GLN A 257 14.02 -13.03 17.25
C GLN A 257 12.86 -12.17 17.71
N THR A 258 13.14 -10.89 17.90
CA THR A 258 12.16 -9.88 18.32
C THR A 258 11.90 -8.92 17.17
N LEU A 259 10.63 -8.69 16.87
CA LEU A 259 10.13 -7.61 16.03
C LEU A 259 9.72 -6.44 16.92
N GLU A 260 10.26 -5.27 16.64
CA GLU A 260 9.82 -4.01 17.20
C GLU A 260 9.23 -3.14 16.11
N LEU A 261 8.06 -2.58 16.40
CA LEU A 261 7.35 -1.64 15.54
C LEU A 261 7.21 -0.32 16.27
N THR A 262 7.58 0.75 15.59
CA THR A 262 7.47 2.13 16.09
C THR A 262 6.98 3.03 14.98
N THR A 263 6.61 4.25 15.31
CA THR A 263 6.41 5.32 14.33
C THR A 263 7.68 5.53 13.51
N GLY A 264 7.52 5.73 12.23
CA GLY A 264 8.57 6.02 11.24
C GLY A 264 8.42 7.40 10.62
N PRO A 265 9.14 7.67 9.52
CA PRO A 265 9.06 8.93 8.80
C PRO A 265 7.66 9.12 8.18
N SER A 266 7.14 10.34 8.20
CA SER A 266 5.85 10.67 7.60
C SER A 266 5.91 10.63 6.06
N LEU A 267 4.74 10.66 5.43
CA LEU A 267 4.57 10.76 3.98
C LEU A 267 3.55 11.86 3.67
N THR A 268 3.96 12.88 2.92
CA THR A 268 3.04 13.92 2.46
C THR A 268 2.27 13.45 1.23
N VAL A 269 0.96 13.30 1.36
CA VAL A 269 0.05 12.91 0.26
C VAL A 269 -0.81 14.10 -0.14
N ILE A 270 -0.88 14.39 -1.44
CA ILE A 270 -1.75 15.44 -1.98
C ILE A 270 -3.05 14.82 -2.48
N GLY A 271 -4.19 15.28 -1.97
CA GLY A 271 -5.55 14.85 -2.34
C GLY A 271 -6.46 14.68 -1.12
N ASP A 272 -7.77 14.68 -1.34
CA ASP A 272 -8.78 14.56 -0.29
C ASP A 272 -9.02 13.09 0.12
N LEU A 273 -8.08 12.54 0.88
CA LEU A 273 -8.15 11.16 1.38
C LEU A 273 -9.28 10.96 2.40
N GLU A 274 -9.62 11.99 3.19
CA GLU A 274 -10.69 11.88 4.19
C GLU A 274 -12.06 11.74 3.55
N ARG A 275 -12.34 12.47 2.49
CA ARG A 275 -13.60 12.34 1.77
C ARG A 275 -13.81 10.92 1.27
N LYS A 276 -12.77 10.31 0.67
CA LYS A 276 -12.82 8.92 0.21
C LYS A 276 -13.06 7.95 1.37
N ARG A 277 -12.35 8.17 2.48
CA ARG A 277 -12.49 7.36 3.69
C ARG A 277 -13.91 7.47 4.27
N LYS A 278 -14.45 8.67 4.40
CA LYS A 278 -15.84 8.89 4.85
C LYS A 278 -16.83 8.18 3.95
N THR A 279 -16.70 8.32 2.63
CA THR A 279 -17.55 7.63 1.65
C THR A 279 -17.52 6.12 1.82
N PHE A 280 -16.32 5.55 2.04
CA PHE A 280 -16.16 4.12 2.31
C PHE A 280 -16.85 3.71 3.60
N LEU A 281 -16.59 4.40 4.71
CA LEU A 281 -17.15 4.06 6.03
C LEU A 281 -18.67 4.16 6.08
N THR A 282 -19.24 5.14 5.39
CA THR A 282 -20.71 5.29 5.23
C THR A 282 -21.33 4.03 4.61
N LYS A 283 -20.65 3.39 3.66
CA LYS A 283 -21.07 2.13 3.05
C LYS A 283 -21.26 0.98 4.06
N TYR A 284 -20.50 1.02 5.15
CA TYR A 284 -20.52 0.01 6.22
C TYR A 284 -21.29 0.47 7.46
N ASN A 285 -22.05 1.59 7.38
CA ASN A 285 -22.76 2.20 8.52
C ASN A 285 -21.85 2.53 9.72
N LEU A 286 -20.60 2.86 9.46
CA LEU A 286 -19.62 3.26 10.46
C LEU A 286 -19.46 4.78 10.45
N ASN A 287 -19.84 5.41 11.57
CA ASN A 287 -19.55 6.83 11.83
C ASN A 287 -18.17 6.96 12.50
N MET A 288 -17.35 7.87 11.99
CA MET A 288 -16.13 8.31 12.68
C MET A 288 -16.46 9.34 13.75
#